data_869602eadf1d14586ceac0c94e0f288f
#
_entry.id   869602eadf1d14586ceac0c94e0f288f
#
_cell.length_a   1.000
_cell.length_b   1.000
_cell.length_c   1.000
_cell.angle_alpha   90.00
_cell.angle_beta   90.00
_cell.angle_gamma   90.00
#
_symmetry.space_group_name_H-M   'P 1'
#
loop_
_entity.id
_entity.type
_entity.pdbx_description
1 polymer ?
#
loop_
_entity_poly.entity_id
_entity_poly.type
_entity_poly.pdbx_seq_one_letter_code
_entity_poly.pdbx_strand_id
1 'polypeptide(L)'
;MRSPPYALTRAPQGAALADRRSRIRCALSRPRVTYRSRQRGMAVVSALLIVAAVAVLVTGLFQRQAAAVRAVENEQARIQARWLLQGGLDWARLVLREDARRNSTTRLGELWATPVADTRVTRPGDDRVALFSGRIEDEQGKYNLRNLAKAGVPQPAEIAVLDRLCAMLGLPGSLAPRIALRVASAQAVPGASGSSGTGTETGTGTGTATGTGTGTGTQTGTGLNGEANQGRGPSAPMIRSVDDLEGIADIDEKTIDALRPYVTVLPEITAVNANTAPPEVLAAVVPGLSLGQARAITEQRNAGTWFNDRADFGNRLANPDITISDSQIVTASKWFMVSGTVTLERAAVTMQALVSRANANSPTVVWKRETN
;
A
#
# COMPACT_ATOMS: atom_id res chain seq x y z
N MET A 1 -36.56 -21.49 32.88
CA MET A 1 -37.55 -20.59 33.51
C MET A 1 -38.46 -20.03 32.43
N ARG A 2 -39.67 -20.62 32.41
CA ARG A 2 -41.01 -20.03 32.29
C ARG A 2 -41.32 -19.22 31.02
N SER A 3 -41.98 -19.91 30.12
CA SER A 3 -43.17 -19.40 29.39
C SER A 3 -44.28 -19.04 30.38
N PRO A 4 -45.48 -18.61 30.07
CA PRO A 4 -46.32 -18.41 28.87
C PRO A 4 -47.34 -17.23 29.06
N PRO A 5 -48.67 -17.30 28.68
CA PRO A 5 -49.40 -17.42 27.43
C PRO A 5 -50.60 -16.42 27.35
N TYR A 6 -51.68 -16.84 26.60
CA TYR A 6 -53.08 -16.35 26.55
C TYR A 6 -53.43 -15.35 25.41
N ALA A 7 -54.59 -15.38 24.82
CA ALA A 7 -55.77 -16.20 24.92
C ALA A 7 -56.73 -15.90 23.75
N LEU A 8 -57.52 -16.87 23.47
CA LEU A 8 -58.77 -16.89 22.68
C LEU A 8 -59.83 -15.89 23.13
N THR A 9 -60.68 -15.42 22.19
CA THR A 9 -62.16 -15.24 22.37
C THR A 9 -62.78 -14.90 21.02
N ARG A 10 -63.54 -15.75 20.36
CA ARG A 10 -64.96 -16.13 20.51
C ARG A 10 -65.93 -15.07 19.91
N ALA A 11 -66.66 -15.61 18.92
CA ALA A 11 -67.86 -15.08 18.27
C ALA A 11 -69.01 -14.78 19.25
N PRO A 12 -70.07 -14.11 18.84
CA PRO A 12 -71.29 -14.91 18.57
C PRO A 12 -72.20 -14.51 17.39
N GLN A 13 -73.08 -15.42 17.16
CA GLN A 13 -74.21 -15.58 16.30
C GLN A 13 -75.32 -14.59 16.53
N GLY A 14 -76.25 -14.52 15.58
CA GLY A 14 -77.63 -14.03 15.71
C GLY A 14 -78.17 -13.78 14.32
N ALA A 15 -78.86 -14.58 13.73
CA ALA A 15 -80.22 -15.14 13.71
C ALA A 15 -81.31 -14.11 13.30
N ALA A 16 -81.98 -14.48 12.27
CA ALA A 16 -83.42 -14.65 12.10
C ALA A 16 -84.20 -13.69 11.20
N LEU A 17 -84.89 -14.32 10.31
CA LEU A 17 -86.32 -14.31 9.96
C LEU A 17 -86.81 -13.34 8.85
N ALA A 18 -87.17 -14.00 7.76
CA ALA A 18 -88.48 -14.19 7.14
C ALA A 18 -89.26 -12.92 6.72
N ASP A 19 -89.72 -12.85 5.51
CA ASP A 19 -91.09 -13.14 5.08
C ASP A 19 -91.34 -12.93 3.58
N ARG A 20 -91.98 -13.88 2.99
CA ARG A 20 -92.95 -13.97 1.86
C ARG A 20 -93.37 -12.69 1.14
N ARG A 21 -93.42 -12.72 -0.12
CA ARG A 21 -94.64 -12.82 -0.98
C ARG A 21 -94.36 -12.80 -2.51
N SER A 22 -94.73 -13.87 -3.07
CA SER A 22 -95.21 -14.09 -4.46
C SER A 22 -95.65 -12.83 -5.23
N ARG A 23 -95.16 -12.72 -6.47
CA ARG A 23 -96.07 -12.45 -7.63
C ARG A 23 -95.43 -12.92 -8.93
N ILE A 24 -96.11 -13.81 -9.53
CA ILE A 24 -96.03 -14.33 -10.90
C ILE A 24 -96.17 -13.14 -11.85
N ARG A 25 -95.26 -12.97 -12.80
CA ARG A 25 -95.65 -12.45 -14.15
C ARG A 25 -94.79 -13.15 -15.20
N CYS A 26 -95.52 -13.80 -16.04
CA CYS A 26 -95.22 -14.33 -17.37
C CYS A 26 -94.57 -13.27 -18.23
N ALA A 27 -93.63 -13.66 -19.04
CA ALA A 27 -93.68 -13.52 -20.47
C ALA A 27 -92.34 -13.24 -21.15
N LEU A 28 -92.20 -13.91 -22.25
CA LEU A 28 -91.38 -13.62 -23.42
C LEU A 28 -89.90 -14.09 -23.33
N SER A 29 -89.76 -15.34 -23.67
CA SER A 29 -88.55 -15.93 -24.20
C SER A 29 -88.08 -15.25 -25.48
N ARG A 30 -87.08 -14.41 -25.39
CA ARG A 30 -86.25 -14.03 -26.52
C ARG A 30 -85.15 -15.10 -26.72
N PRO A 31 -84.96 -15.63 -27.91
CA PRO A 31 -83.92 -16.59 -28.20
C PRO A 31 -82.59 -15.86 -28.01
N ARG A 32 -81.83 -16.28 -27.01
CA ARG A 32 -80.44 -15.92 -26.93
C ARG A 32 -79.70 -16.58 -28.08
N VAL A 33 -79.40 -15.80 -29.12
CA VAL A 33 -78.40 -16.16 -30.11
C VAL A 33 -77.07 -16.26 -29.36
N THR A 34 -76.75 -17.50 -29.04
CA THR A 34 -75.38 -17.79 -28.54
C THR A 34 -74.43 -17.64 -29.70
N TYR A 35 -73.80 -16.51 -29.84
CA TYR A 35 -72.58 -16.30 -30.64
C TYR A 35 -71.53 -17.23 -30.09
N ARG A 36 -71.46 -18.46 -30.57
CA ARG A 36 -70.31 -19.32 -30.42
C ARG A 36 -69.18 -18.71 -31.22
N SER A 37 -68.55 -17.70 -30.64
CA SER A 37 -67.30 -17.12 -31.16
C SER A 37 -66.26 -18.22 -31.28
N ARG A 38 -65.67 -18.30 -32.43
CA ARG A 38 -64.52 -19.15 -32.78
C ARG A 38 -63.32 -18.74 -31.94
N GLN A 39 -63.27 -19.07 -30.62
CA GLN A 39 -62.17 -18.78 -29.72
C GLN A 39 -61.10 -19.88 -29.67
N ARG A 40 -61.18 -20.88 -30.56
CA ARG A 40 -60.19 -21.99 -30.52
C ARG A 40 -58.81 -21.60 -31.02
N GLY A 41 -58.62 -20.54 -31.80
CA GLY A 41 -57.31 -20.06 -32.24
C GLY A 41 -56.59 -19.16 -31.23
N MET A 42 -57.32 -18.29 -30.48
CA MET A 42 -56.74 -17.39 -29.55
C MET A 42 -56.14 -18.07 -28.30
N ALA A 43 -56.75 -19.19 -27.86
CA ALA A 43 -56.23 -19.95 -26.73
C ALA A 43 -54.87 -20.59 -27.02
N VAL A 44 -54.63 -21.05 -28.24
CA VAL A 44 -53.33 -21.62 -28.64
C VAL A 44 -52.26 -20.52 -28.75
N VAL A 45 -52.60 -19.37 -29.33
CA VAL A 45 -51.68 -18.24 -29.44
C VAL A 45 -51.30 -17.68 -28.04
N SER A 46 -52.28 -17.53 -27.14
CA SER A 46 -52.02 -17.09 -25.77
C SER A 46 -51.18 -18.12 -24.98
N ALA A 47 -51.42 -19.40 -25.15
CA ALA A 47 -50.60 -20.44 -24.54
C ALA A 47 -49.14 -20.40 -25.05
N LEU A 48 -48.95 -20.23 -26.36
CA LEU A 48 -47.60 -20.10 -26.95
C LEU A 48 -46.88 -18.83 -26.46
N LEU A 49 -47.60 -17.71 -26.33
CA LEU A 49 -47.02 -16.48 -25.78
C LEU A 49 -46.61 -16.66 -24.32
N ILE A 50 -47.41 -17.34 -23.50
CA ILE A 50 -47.06 -17.61 -22.09
C ILE A 50 -45.83 -18.53 -22.05
N VAL A 51 -45.80 -19.58 -22.85
CA VAL A 51 -44.63 -20.48 -22.91
C VAL A 51 -43.36 -19.72 -23.35
N ALA A 52 -43.48 -18.87 -24.37
CA ALA A 52 -42.37 -18.04 -24.83
C ALA A 52 -41.90 -17.06 -23.72
N ALA A 53 -42.83 -16.41 -23.04
CA ALA A 53 -42.51 -15.50 -21.93
C ALA A 53 -41.82 -16.24 -20.75
N VAL A 54 -42.33 -17.42 -20.39
CA VAL A 54 -41.70 -18.26 -19.35
C VAL A 54 -40.31 -18.72 -19.78
N ALA A 55 -40.14 -19.13 -21.06
CA ALA A 55 -38.82 -19.54 -21.55
C ALA A 55 -37.79 -18.39 -21.48
N VAL A 56 -38.18 -17.16 -21.83
CA VAL A 56 -37.32 -15.97 -21.71
C VAL A 56 -36.97 -15.69 -20.26
N LEU A 57 -37.94 -15.75 -19.35
CA LEU A 57 -37.72 -15.55 -17.92
C LEU A 57 -36.78 -16.62 -17.33
N VAL A 58 -37.01 -17.88 -17.66
CA VAL A 58 -36.16 -19.00 -17.18
C VAL A 58 -34.75 -18.86 -17.73
N THR A 59 -34.58 -18.52 -19.01
CA THR A 59 -33.24 -18.28 -19.58
C THR A 59 -32.54 -17.13 -18.89
N GLY A 60 -33.24 -16.03 -18.61
CA GLY A 60 -32.69 -14.89 -17.86
C GLY A 60 -32.25 -15.26 -16.43
N LEU A 61 -33.03 -16.11 -15.76
CA LEU A 61 -32.67 -16.61 -14.44
C LEU A 61 -31.41 -17.52 -14.48
N PHE A 62 -31.32 -18.43 -15.45
CA PHE A 62 -30.13 -19.26 -15.61
C PHE A 62 -28.87 -18.46 -15.92
N GLN A 63 -28.97 -17.42 -16.75
CA GLN A 63 -27.85 -16.52 -17.02
C GLN A 63 -27.38 -15.80 -15.76
N ARG A 64 -28.29 -15.29 -14.92
CA ARG A 64 -27.98 -14.66 -13.64
C ARG A 64 -27.35 -15.64 -12.66
N GLN A 65 -27.87 -16.87 -12.57
CA GLN A 65 -27.28 -17.90 -11.71
C GLN A 65 -25.87 -18.28 -12.17
N ALA A 66 -25.65 -18.46 -13.48
CA ALA A 66 -24.33 -18.76 -14.02
C ALA A 66 -23.32 -17.63 -13.74
N ALA A 67 -23.74 -16.36 -13.85
CA ALA A 67 -22.90 -15.22 -13.49
C ALA A 67 -22.59 -15.18 -12.00
N ALA A 68 -23.55 -15.47 -11.13
CA ALA A 68 -23.35 -15.54 -9.68
C ALA A 68 -22.37 -16.66 -9.28
N VAL A 69 -22.49 -17.84 -9.86
CA VAL A 69 -21.57 -18.96 -9.62
C VAL A 69 -20.15 -18.57 -10.03
N ARG A 70 -19.96 -18.00 -11.21
CA ARG A 70 -18.65 -17.55 -11.69
C ARG A 70 -18.03 -16.46 -10.78
N ALA A 71 -18.86 -15.56 -10.25
CA ALA A 71 -18.39 -14.53 -9.31
C ALA A 71 -17.88 -15.16 -8.01
N VAL A 72 -18.57 -16.16 -7.47
CA VAL A 72 -18.15 -16.90 -6.27
C VAL A 72 -16.88 -17.70 -6.53
N GLU A 73 -16.78 -18.39 -7.68
CA GLU A 73 -15.57 -19.13 -8.07
C GLU A 73 -14.35 -18.20 -8.18
N ASN A 74 -14.50 -17.03 -8.84
CA ASN A 74 -13.44 -16.04 -8.95
C ASN A 74 -13.01 -15.50 -7.58
N GLU A 75 -13.97 -15.24 -6.69
CA GLU A 75 -13.64 -14.76 -5.34
C GLU A 75 -12.90 -15.83 -4.50
N GLN A 76 -13.32 -17.09 -4.61
CA GLN A 76 -12.62 -18.20 -3.99
C GLN A 76 -11.19 -18.35 -4.55
N ALA A 77 -11.01 -18.22 -5.86
CA ALA A 77 -9.69 -18.26 -6.47
C ALA A 77 -8.79 -17.10 -5.98
N ARG A 78 -9.36 -15.89 -5.84
CA ARG A 78 -8.64 -14.73 -5.27
C ARG A 78 -8.23 -14.95 -3.82
N ILE A 79 -9.12 -15.48 -2.99
CA ILE A 79 -8.82 -15.79 -1.59
C ILE A 79 -7.69 -16.84 -1.51
N GLN A 80 -7.73 -17.87 -2.33
CA GLN A 80 -6.68 -18.88 -2.39
C GLN A 80 -5.34 -18.29 -2.84
N ALA A 81 -5.35 -17.42 -3.88
CA ALA A 81 -4.17 -16.72 -4.35
C ALA A 81 -3.55 -15.84 -3.24
N ARG A 82 -4.37 -15.12 -2.45
CA ARG A 82 -3.91 -14.33 -1.30
C ARG A 82 -3.22 -15.18 -0.24
N TRP A 83 -3.76 -16.36 0.08
CA TRP A 83 -3.13 -17.27 1.03
C TRP A 83 -1.78 -17.78 0.52
N LEU A 84 -1.66 -18.10 -0.76
CA LEU A 84 -0.39 -18.48 -1.37
C LEU A 84 0.63 -17.34 -1.34
N LEU A 85 0.22 -16.11 -1.64
CA LEU A 85 1.06 -14.93 -1.52
C LEU A 85 1.53 -14.68 -0.09
N GLN A 86 0.64 -14.86 0.89
CA GLN A 86 1.02 -14.76 2.30
C GLN A 86 2.06 -15.81 2.68
N GLY A 87 1.87 -17.07 2.24
CA GLY A 87 2.87 -18.13 2.42
C GLY A 87 4.22 -17.81 1.76
N GLY A 88 4.18 -17.24 0.55
CA GLY A 88 5.39 -16.75 -0.15
C GLY A 88 6.10 -15.63 0.61
N LEU A 89 5.36 -14.69 1.21
CA LEU A 89 5.93 -13.63 2.04
C LEU A 89 6.58 -14.20 3.32
N ASP A 90 5.94 -15.15 3.97
CA ASP A 90 6.50 -15.79 5.17
C ASP A 90 7.75 -16.60 4.85
N TRP A 91 7.77 -17.27 3.69
CA TRP A 91 8.97 -17.92 3.17
C TRP A 91 10.09 -16.91 2.88
N ALA A 92 9.79 -15.78 2.24
CA ALA A 92 10.76 -14.72 1.99
C ALA A 92 11.38 -14.18 3.30
N ARG A 93 10.58 -14.00 4.35
CA ARG A 93 11.05 -13.60 5.69
C ARG A 93 11.98 -14.65 6.31
N LEU A 94 11.67 -15.92 6.11
CA LEU A 94 12.53 -17.03 6.56
C LEU A 94 13.89 -17.02 5.85
N VAL A 95 13.89 -16.84 4.53
CA VAL A 95 15.11 -16.73 3.72
C VAL A 95 15.96 -15.54 4.17
N LEU A 96 15.36 -14.37 4.31
CA LEU A 96 16.05 -13.16 4.79
C LEU A 96 16.61 -13.31 6.21
N ARG A 97 15.92 -14.03 7.09
CA ARG A 97 16.41 -14.36 8.43
C ARG A 97 17.62 -15.28 8.38
N GLU A 98 17.56 -16.33 7.59
CA GLU A 98 18.64 -17.30 7.49
C GLU A 98 19.88 -16.67 6.83
N ASP A 99 19.68 -15.82 5.83
CA ASP A 99 20.74 -15.02 5.22
C ASP A 99 21.45 -14.13 6.24
N ALA A 100 20.70 -13.38 7.04
CA ALA A 100 21.28 -12.50 8.07
C ALA A 100 22.05 -13.23 9.15
N ARG A 101 21.77 -14.51 9.39
CA ARG A 101 22.50 -15.34 10.36
C ARG A 101 23.80 -15.91 9.81
N ARG A 102 23.89 -16.10 8.50
CA ARG A 102 25.05 -16.69 7.84
C ARG A 102 26.02 -15.68 7.28
N ASN A 103 25.49 -14.53 6.84
CA ASN A 103 26.25 -13.53 6.11
C ASN A 103 26.28 -12.19 6.86
N SER A 104 27.46 -11.60 6.92
CA SER A 104 27.65 -10.23 7.45
C SER A 104 27.39 -9.15 6.42
N THR A 105 27.36 -9.51 5.14
CA THR A 105 27.12 -8.64 3.99
C THR A 105 25.86 -9.05 3.25
N THR A 106 25.26 -8.16 2.48
CA THR A 106 24.12 -8.44 1.61
C THR A 106 24.54 -8.27 0.17
N ARG A 107 24.39 -9.28 -0.66
CA ARG A 107 24.89 -9.32 -2.05
C ARG A 107 23.96 -10.08 -2.99
N LEU A 108 24.04 -9.78 -4.28
CA LEU A 108 23.14 -10.33 -5.31
C LEU A 108 23.32 -11.83 -5.59
N GLY A 109 24.43 -12.45 -5.19
CA GLY A 109 24.69 -13.89 -5.38
C GLY A 109 24.06 -14.81 -4.33
N GLU A 110 23.27 -14.28 -3.40
CA GLU A 110 22.68 -15.03 -2.29
C GLU A 110 21.30 -15.60 -2.65
N LEU A 111 20.83 -16.56 -1.84
CA LEU A 111 19.56 -17.27 -2.09
C LEU A 111 18.36 -16.32 -2.19
N TRP A 112 18.34 -15.27 -1.37
CA TRP A 112 17.24 -14.30 -1.39
C TRP A 112 17.12 -13.56 -2.72
N ALA A 113 18.22 -13.34 -3.43
CA ALA A 113 18.25 -12.61 -4.69
C ALA A 113 17.81 -13.46 -5.89
N THR A 114 17.64 -14.78 -5.71
CA THR A 114 17.21 -15.69 -6.77
C THR A 114 15.69 -15.60 -6.93
N PRO A 115 15.19 -15.15 -8.10
CA PRO A 115 13.76 -15.10 -8.35
C PRO A 115 13.15 -16.50 -8.40
N VAL A 116 11.95 -16.63 -7.87
CA VAL A 116 11.10 -17.81 -8.05
C VAL A 116 10.18 -17.52 -9.22
N ALA A 117 10.30 -18.31 -10.30
CA ALA A 117 9.51 -18.14 -11.51
C ALA A 117 8.58 -19.33 -11.72
N ASP A 118 7.32 -19.05 -12.06
CA ASP A 118 6.30 -19.98 -12.52
C ASP A 118 6.24 -21.33 -11.80
N THR A 119 6.43 -21.27 -10.48
CA THR A 119 6.35 -22.46 -9.65
C THR A 119 4.92 -22.94 -9.55
N ARG A 120 4.70 -24.18 -9.96
CA ARG A 120 3.38 -24.81 -9.87
C ARG A 120 3.09 -25.23 -8.44
N VAL A 121 2.02 -24.70 -7.89
CA VAL A 121 1.52 -25.06 -6.56
C VAL A 121 0.19 -25.78 -6.74
N THR A 122 0.16 -27.05 -6.34
CA THR A 122 -1.05 -27.88 -6.36
C THR A 122 -1.46 -28.20 -4.93
N ARG A 123 -2.76 -28.26 -4.67
CA ARG A 123 -3.30 -28.71 -3.41
C ARG A 123 -3.69 -30.17 -3.53
N PRO A 124 -3.37 -31.02 -2.54
CA PRO A 124 -3.84 -32.40 -2.54
C PRO A 124 -5.38 -32.46 -2.63
N GLY A 125 -5.90 -33.17 -3.65
CA GLY A 125 -7.35 -33.28 -3.90
C GLY A 125 -7.99 -32.12 -4.66
N ASP A 126 -7.19 -31.22 -5.24
CA ASP A 126 -7.67 -30.14 -6.13
C ASP A 126 -6.90 -30.23 -7.46
N ASP A 127 -7.61 -30.33 -8.57
CA ASP A 127 -7.01 -30.40 -9.92
C ASP A 127 -6.53 -29.03 -10.43
N ARG A 128 -6.83 -27.96 -9.70
CA ARG A 128 -6.43 -26.59 -10.06
C ARG A 128 -4.96 -26.37 -9.74
N VAL A 129 -4.25 -25.80 -10.70
CA VAL A 129 -2.83 -25.46 -10.59
C VAL A 129 -2.70 -23.95 -10.43
N ALA A 130 -2.11 -23.51 -9.32
CA ALA A 130 -1.70 -22.13 -9.15
C ALA A 130 -0.26 -21.97 -9.67
N LEU A 131 0.01 -20.88 -10.40
CA LEU A 131 1.35 -20.45 -10.77
C LEU A 131 1.78 -19.35 -9.81
N PHE A 132 2.87 -19.59 -9.10
CA PHE A 132 3.48 -18.62 -8.19
C PHE A 132 4.79 -18.11 -8.76
N SER A 133 4.95 -16.80 -8.84
CA SER A 133 6.19 -16.11 -9.17
C SER A 133 6.47 -15.07 -8.09
N GLY A 134 7.73 -14.94 -7.69
CA GLY A 134 8.11 -13.99 -6.65
C GLY A 134 9.59 -13.61 -6.72
N ARG A 135 9.91 -12.45 -6.19
CA ARG A 135 11.29 -11.95 -6.05
C ARG A 135 11.44 -11.12 -4.79
N ILE A 136 12.65 -11.08 -4.29
CA ILE A 136 13.07 -10.20 -3.21
C ILE A 136 14.10 -9.23 -3.81
N GLU A 137 13.94 -7.95 -3.56
CA GLU A 137 14.86 -6.90 -4.01
C GLU A 137 15.42 -6.17 -2.81
N ASP A 138 16.70 -5.85 -2.84
CA ASP A 138 17.34 -4.99 -1.84
C ASP A 138 17.03 -3.53 -2.15
N GLU A 139 16.21 -2.90 -1.34
CA GLU A 139 15.84 -1.50 -1.52
C GLU A 139 16.96 -0.53 -1.12
N GLN A 140 17.96 -0.98 -0.35
CA GLN A 140 19.14 -0.15 -0.06
C GLN A 140 20.19 -0.19 -1.18
N GLY A 141 20.02 -1.03 -2.20
CA GLY A 141 20.73 -0.88 -3.47
C GLY A 141 20.34 0.36 -4.27
N LYS A 142 19.20 0.98 -3.94
CA LYS A 142 18.67 2.20 -4.57
C LYS A 142 18.91 3.42 -3.69
N TYR A 143 18.92 4.61 -4.28
CA TYR A 143 19.00 5.87 -3.53
C TYR A 143 17.67 6.16 -2.83
N ASN A 144 17.73 6.38 -1.53
CA ASN A 144 16.53 6.63 -0.73
C ASN A 144 16.15 8.11 -0.76
N LEU A 145 15.00 8.43 -1.36
CA LEU A 145 14.48 9.81 -1.45
C LEU A 145 14.21 10.44 -0.08
N ARG A 146 14.06 9.63 0.97
CA ARG A 146 13.92 10.14 2.34
C ARG A 146 15.13 10.94 2.81
N ASN A 147 16.32 10.66 2.26
CA ASN A 147 17.57 11.35 2.59
C ASN A 147 17.55 12.82 2.18
N LEU A 148 16.73 13.20 1.17
CA LEU A 148 16.66 14.56 0.64
C LEU A 148 16.24 15.61 1.64
N ALA A 149 15.58 15.21 2.76
CA ALA A 149 15.20 16.13 3.81
C ALA A 149 15.31 15.48 5.20
N LYS A 150 15.68 16.28 6.19
CA LYS A 150 15.73 15.88 7.59
C LYS A 150 14.95 16.89 8.43
N ALA A 151 13.96 16.40 9.17
CA ALA A 151 13.13 17.26 10.03
C ALA A 151 12.47 18.44 9.25
N GLY A 152 11.98 18.17 8.04
CA GLY A 152 11.36 19.19 7.18
C GLY A 152 12.33 20.14 6.48
N VAL A 153 13.65 19.97 6.68
CA VAL A 153 14.67 20.81 6.05
C VAL A 153 15.35 20.06 4.92
N PRO A 154 15.33 20.57 3.67
CA PRO A 154 16.05 20.00 2.55
C PRO A 154 17.55 19.92 2.83
N GLN A 155 18.19 18.84 2.40
CA GLN A 155 19.61 18.58 2.59
C GLN A 155 20.39 18.86 1.29
N PRO A 156 21.18 19.95 1.18
CA PRO A 156 21.83 20.32 -0.08
C PRO A 156 22.78 19.25 -0.64
N ALA A 157 23.50 18.54 0.24
CA ALA A 157 24.39 17.45 -0.15
C ALA A 157 23.61 16.29 -0.83
N GLU A 158 22.46 15.93 -0.29
CA GLU A 158 21.62 14.87 -0.82
C GLU A 158 20.89 15.30 -2.10
N ILE A 159 20.50 16.57 -2.21
CA ILE A 159 19.97 17.15 -3.45
C ILE A 159 21.00 17.03 -4.57
N ALA A 160 22.28 17.31 -4.28
CA ALA A 160 23.35 17.16 -5.27
C ALA A 160 23.58 15.68 -5.67
N VAL A 161 23.30 14.70 -4.80
CA VAL A 161 23.32 13.28 -5.16
C VAL A 161 22.22 12.99 -6.17
N LEU A 162 20.98 13.39 -5.89
CA LEU A 162 19.86 13.15 -6.80
C LEU A 162 20.04 13.90 -8.13
N ASP A 163 20.60 15.11 -8.10
CA ASP A 163 20.88 15.88 -9.31
C ASP A 163 21.90 15.18 -10.22
N ARG A 164 22.99 14.65 -9.66
CA ARG A 164 23.94 13.80 -10.40
C ARG A 164 23.27 12.56 -11.00
N LEU A 165 22.38 11.92 -10.24
CA LEU A 165 21.64 10.76 -10.75
C LEU A 165 20.74 11.15 -11.90
N CYS A 166 19.96 12.22 -11.77
CA CYS A 166 19.11 12.75 -12.84
C CYS A 166 19.93 13.10 -14.10
N ALA A 167 21.09 13.74 -13.93
CA ALA A 167 21.96 14.07 -15.05
C ALA A 167 22.47 12.83 -15.81
N MET A 168 22.84 11.76 -15.09
CA MET A 168 23.24 10.48 -15.70
C MET A 168 22.09 9.77 -16.43
N LEU A 169 20.85 9.97 -15.97
CA LEU A 169 19.66 9.41 -16.60
C LEU A 169 19.09 10.31 -17.71
N GLY A 170 19.70 11.47 -17.99
CA GLY A 170 19.21 12.43 -18.98
C GLY A 170 17.94 13.15 -18.57
N LEU A 171 17.66 13.23 -17.28
CA LEU A 171 16.50 13.90 -16.71
C LEU A 171 16.80 15.37 -16.37
N PRO A 172 15.77 16.26 -16.37
CA PRO A 172 15.96 17.67 -16.05
C PRO A 172 16.55 17.91 -14.65
N GLY A 173 17.56 18.78 -14.51
CA GLY A 173 18.18 19.15 -13.24
C GLY A 173 17.23 19.85 -12.26
N SER A 174 16.10 20.38 -12.73
CA SER A 174 15.08 20.96 -11.86
C SER A 174 14.32 19.94 -11.00
N LEU A 175 14.46 18.64 -11.26
CA LEU A 175 13.72 17.59 -10.56
C LEU A 175 14.20 17.40 -9.11
N ALA A 176 15.53 17.34 -8.90
CA ALA A 176 16.09 17.06 -7.58
C ALA A 176 15.63 18.05 -6.50
N PRO A 177 15.70 19.38 -6.68
CA PRO A 177 15.20 20.33 -5.69
C PRO A 177 13.69 20.25 -5.47
N ARG A 178 12.90 19.96 -6.52
CA ARG A 178 11.42 19.83 -6.39
C ARG A 178 11.04 18.60 -5.58
N ILE A 179 11.67 17.46 -5.85
CA ILE A 179 11.47 16.24 -5.08
C ILE A 179 11.88 16.47 -3.62
N ALA A 180 13.01 17.15 -3.38
CA ALA A 180 13.48 17.48 -2.04
C ALA A 180 12.48 18.35 -1.25
N LEU A 181 11.92 19.39 -1.88
CA LEU A 181 10.86 20.20 -1.27
C LEU A 181 9.61 19.40 -0.96
N ARG A 182 9.21 18.48 -1.84
CA ARG A 182 8.07 17.59 -1.61
C ARG A 182 8.33 16.62 -0.45
N VAL A 183 9.54 16.06 -0.35
CA VAL A 183 9.96 15.19 0.76
C VAL A 183 10.01 15.98 2.07
N ALA A 184 10.52 17.21 2.05
CA ALA A 184 10.57 18.09 3.21
C ALA A 184 9.17 18.45 3.72
N SER A 185 8.25 18.80 2.81
CA SER A 185 6.87 19.16 3.17
C SER A 185 6.09 18.01 3.81
N ALA A 186 6.51 16.77 3.59
CA ALA A 186 5.91 15.57 4.17
C ALA A 186 6.48 15.21 5.56
N GLN A 187 7.46 15.98 6.05
CA GLN A 187 8.07 15.75 7.37
C GLN A 187 7.63 16.83 8.36
N ALA A 188 7.47 16.43 9.63
CA ALA A 188 7.26 17.38 10.70
C ALA A 188 8.54 18.17 10.97
N VAL A 189 8.39 19.47 11.17
CA VAL A 189 9.48 20.34 11.65
C VAL A 189 9.42 20.33 13.17
N PRO A 190 10.43 19.81 13.89
CA PRO A 190 10.45 19.86 15.34
C PRO A 190 10.39 21.32 15.79
N GLY A 191 9.54 21.64 16.75
CA GLY A 191 9.61 22.92 17.44
C GLY A 191 10.95 23.03 18.15
N ALA A 192 11.52 24.22 18.19
CA ALA A 192 12.62 24.48 19.07
C ALA A 192 12.11 24.20 20.50
N SER A 193 12.45 23.04 21.03
CA SER A 193 12.23 22.72 22.43
C SER A 193 13.06 23.72 23.20
N GLY A 194 12.40 24.78 23.68
CA GLY A 194 12.99 25.62 24.71
C GLY A 194 13.44 24.66 25.81
N SER A 195 14.72 24.60 26.05
CA SER A 195 15.33 23.93 27.19
C SER A 195 14.68 24.55 28.45
N SER A 196 13.54 23.98 28.87
CA SER A 196 13.07 24.17 30.22
C SER A 196 14.05 23.35 31.08
N GLY A 197 15.19 23.98 31.41
CA GLY A 197 16.06 23.51 32.45
C GLY A 197 15.24 23.47 33.73
N THR A 198 14.81 22.31 34.13
CA THR A 198 14.37 22.02 35.48
C THR A 198 15.62 22.04 36.35
N GLY A 199 16.10 23.24 36.62
CA GLY A 199 17.04 23.49 37.66
C GLY A 199 16.31 23.29 38.99
N THR A 200 16.45 22.13 39.57
CA THR A 200 16.18 21.91 40.99
C THR A 200 17.28 22.59 41.76
N GLU A 201 17.16 23.88 42.01
CA GLU A 201 17.96 24.57 43.01
C GLU A 201 17.29 24.36 44.37
N THR A 202 17.85 23.42 45.11
CA THR A 202 17.66 23.32 46.55
C THR A 202 18.53 24.43 47.21
N GLY A 203 17.95 25.63 47.32
CA GLY A 203 18.57 26.76 48.00
C GLY A 203 17.78 27.11 49.25
N THR A 204 18.22 26.61 50.39
CA THR A 204 17.80 27.08 51.71
C THR A 204 18.35 28.47 51.93
N GLY A 205 17.52 29.50 51.91
CA GLY A 205 17.92 30.87 52.19
C GLY A 205 16.81 31.64 52.91
N THR A 206 16.89 31.71 54.22
CA THR A 206 16.09 32.55 55.11
C THR A 206 16.41 34.02 54.86
N GLY A 207 15.42 34.84 54.48
CA GLY A 207 15.62 36.26 54.34
C GLY A 207 14.27 37.01 54.37
N THR A 208 13.91 37.53 55.51
CA THR A 208 12.81 38.46 55.82
C THR A 208 13.07 39.83 55.21
N ALA A 209 12.18 40.36 54.39
CA ALA A 209 12.04 41.80 54.15
C ALA A 209 10.63 42.18 53.71
N THR A 210 9.98 42.93 54.57
CA THR A 210 8.71 43.64 54.44
C THR A 210 8.84 44.79 53.40
N GLY A 211 7.96 44.90 52.47
CA GLY A 211 7.89 46.05 51.55
C GLY A 211 6.52 46.18 50.89
N THR A 212 5.66 46.99 51.47
CA THR A 212 4.36 47.45 50.97
C THR A 212 4.58 48.41 49.78
N GLY A 213 3.99 48.13 48.62
CA GLY A 213 4.01 49.02 47.48
C GLY A 213 2.81 48.81 46.56
N THR A 214 1.76 49.58 46.79
CA THR A 214 0.57 49.72 45.93
C THR A 214 0.96 50.52 44.68
N GLY A 215 0.91 49.95 43.52
CA GLY A 215 1.13 50.60 42.23
C GLY A 215 0.17 50.12 41.18
N THR A 216 -0.93 50.87 41.01
CA THR A 216 -1.85 50.67 39.88
C THR A 216 -1.21 51.24 38.61
N GLY A 217 -0.73 50.39 37.73
CA GLY A 217 -0.18 50.82 36.45
C GLY A 217 -0.87 50.04 35.33
N THR A 218 -1.83 50.68 34.67
CA THR A 218 -2.41 50.23 33.40
C THR A 218 -1.37 50.42 32.31
N GLN A 219 -0.66 49.31 31.93
CA GLN A 219 0.16 49.31 30.74
C GLN A 219 -0.58 48.56 29.63
N THR A 220 -1.11 49.33 28.69
CA THR A 220 -1.44 48.86 27.35
C THR A 220 -0.14 48.55 26.60
N GLY A 221 0.43 47.42 26.89
CA GLY A 221 1.55 46.85 26.13
C GLY A 221 0.98 46.06 24.97
N THR A 222 1.10 46.56 23.75
CA THR A 222 1.01 45.77 22.52
C THR A 222 2.16 44.78 22.56
N GLY A 223 1.96 43.66 23.26
CA GLY A 223 2.89 42.55 23.26
C GLY A 223 2.79 41.92 21.88
N LEU A 224 3.81 42.12 21.07
CA LEU A 224 4.16 41.21 20.00
C LEU A 224 4.39 39.85 20.69
N ASN A 225 3.36 39.02 20.65
CA ASN A 225 3.43 37.64 21.04
C ASN A 225 4.51 37.00 20.16
N GLY A 226 5.70 36.78 20.74
CA GLY A 226 6.63 35.83 20.20
C GLY A 226 5.87 34.50 20.11
N GLU A 227 5.44 34.16 18.92
CA GLU A 227 4.94 32.82 18.63
C GLU A 227 6.05 31.88 19.09
N ALA A 228 5.82 31.24 20.23
CA ALA A 228 6.61 30.10 20.63
C ALA A 228 6.63 29.19 19.42
N ASN A 229 7.83 28.91 18.92
CA ASN A 229 8.07 28.11 17.72
C ASN A 229 7.55 26.68 17.99
N GLN A 230 6.23 26.54 17.92
CA GLN A 230 5.55 25.26 18.04
C GLN A 230 5.91 24.49 16.77
N GLY A 231 6.41 23.28 16.93
CA GLY A 231 6.77 22.42 15.84
C GLY A 231 5.64 22.37 14.81
N ARG A 232 5.99 22.56 13.55
CA ARG A 232 5.01 22.54 12.45
C ARG A 232 4.81 21.11 12.00
N GLY A 233 3.58 20.62 12.04
CA GLY A 233 3.23 19.33 11.48
C GLY A 233 3.52 19.27 9.97
N PRO A 234 3.53 18.08 9.37
CA PRO A 234 3.74 17.92 7.94
C PRO A 234 2.65 18.67 7.17
N SER A 235 3.05 19.41 6.13
CA SER A 235 2.13 20.19 5.28
C SER A 235 1.63 19.40 4.05
N ALA A 236 2.18 18.20 3.82
CA ALA A 236 1.78 17.31 2.75
C ALA A 236 1.74 15.85 3.22
N PRO A 237 0.99 14.96 2.55
CA PRO A 237 0.99 13.53 2.84
C PRO A 237 2.39 12.93 2.74
N MET A 238 2.69 11.92 3.55
CA MET A 238 3.96 11.21 3.47
C MET A 238 4.06 10.47 2.14
N ILE A 239 5.22 10.58 1.49
CA ILE A 239 5.57 9.78 0.32
C ILE A 239 5.90 8.38 0.81
N ARG A 240 5.27 7.37 0.23
CA ARG A 240 5.43 5.94 0.59
C ARG A 240 6.01 5.10 -0.54
N SER A 241 5.88 5.57 -1.78
CA SER A 241 6.40 4.91 -2.97
C SER A 241 6.92 5.96 -3.97
N VAL A 242 7.69 5.51 -4.95
CA VAL A 242 8.17 6.35 -6.03
C VAL A 242 6.99 6.87 -6.88
N ASP A 243 5.89 6.11 -6.95
CA ASP A 243 4.66 6.50 -7.66
C ASP A 243 4.01 7.76 -7.07
N ASP A 244 4.21 8.02 -5.78
CA ASP A 244 3.66 9.22 -5.11
C ASP A 244 4.33 10.53 -5.59
N LEU A 245 5.34 10.45 -6.46
CA LEU A 245 5.93 11.58 -7.14
C LEU A 245 5.07 12.11 -8.30
N GLU A 246 4.10 11.36 -8.79
CA GLU A 246 3.20 11.73 -9.90
C GLU A 246 2.44 13.04 -9.63
N GLY A 247 2.20 13.38 -8.39
CA GLY A 247 1.55 14.64 -8.01
C GLY A 247 2.44 15.88 -8.03
N ILE A 248 3.71 15.77 -8.41
CA ILE A 248 4.66 16.90 -8.48
C ILE A 248 4.65 17.48 -9.90
N ALA A 249 4.53 18.79 -10.01
CA ALA A 249 4.55 19.45 -11.32
C ALA A 249 5.79 19.05 -12.15
N ASP A 250 5.58 18.79 -13.45
CA ASP A 250 6.56 18.36 -14.43
C ASP A 250 7.22 16.99 -14.16
N ILE A 251 6.61 16.14 -13.33
CA ILE A 251 6.99 14.73 -13.21
C ILE A 251 5.90 13.89 -13.89
N ASP A 252 6.24 13.35 -15.03
CA ASP A 252 5.39 12.44 -15.79
C ASP A 252 5.72 10.96 -15.47
N GLU A 253 4.85 10.05 -15.89
CA GLU A 253 5.03 8.61 -15.71
C GLU A 253 6.37 8.11 -16.28
N LYS A 254 6.81 8.66 -17.40
CA LYS A 254 8.10 8.29 -18.02
C LYS A 254 9.29 8.65 -17.13
N THR A 255 9.23 9.81 -16.48
CA THR A 255 10.24 10.24 -15.49
C THR A 255 10.24 9.32 -14.29
N ILE A 256 9.07 8.93 -13.79
CA ILE A 256 8.92 7.97 -12.68
C ILE A 256 9.50 6.62 -13.07
N ASP A 257 9.17 6.10 -14.25
CA ASP A 257 9.68 4.82 -14.73
C ASP A 257 11.20 4.83 -14.93
N ALA A 258 11.78 5.95 -15.39
CA ALA A 258 13.21 6.12 -15.48
C ALA A 258 13.91 6.16 -14.12
N LEU A 259 13.27 6.69 -13.10
CA LEU A 259 13.79 6.76 -11.73
C LEU A 259 13.60 5.45 -10.94
N ARG A 260 12.54 4.71 -11.20
CA ARG A 260 12.13 3.51 -10.43
C ARG A 260 13.23 2.47 -10.19
N PRO A 261 14.14 2.17 -11.13
CA PRO A 261 15.24 1.24 -10.88
C PRO A 261 16.30 1.77 -9.91
N TYR A 262 16.39 3.09 -9.72
CA TYR A 262 17.51 3.75 -9.05
C TYR A 262 17.15 4.42 -7.74
N VAL A 263 15.86 4.68 -7.49
CA VAL A 263 15.41 5.36 -6.27
C VAL A 263 14.37 4.53 -5.52
N THR A 264 14.29 4.76 -4.22
CA THR A 264 13.31 4.14 -3.33
C THR A 264 12.81 5.14 -2.29
N VAL A 265 11.75 4.77 -1.58
CA VAL A 265 11.24 5.51 -0.42
C VAL A 265 11.20 4.59 0.78
N LEU A 266 12.08 4.80 1.73
CA LEU A 266 12.17 4.02 2.97
C LEU A 266 11.70 4.83 4.18
N PRO A 267 11.27 4.18 5.28
CA PRO A 267 10.77 4.87 6.47
C PRO A 267 11.81 5.71 7.21
N GLU A 268 13.08 5.39 7.05
CA GLU A 268 14.21 6.06 7.71
C GLU A 268 15.28 6.50 6.70
N ILE A 269 16.22 7.35 7.12
CA ILE A 269 17.39 7.71 6.33
C ILE A 269 18.32 6.50 6.26
N THR A 270 18.81 6.16 5.06
CA THR A 270 19.62 4.97 4.83
C THR A 270 20.80 5.26 3.89
N ALA A 271 21.92 4.61 4.15
CA ALA A 271 23.03 4.53 3.21
C ALA A 271 22.74 3.51 2.10
N VAL A 272 23.48 3.63 0.98
CA VAL A 272 23.36 2.74 -0.17
C VAL A 272 24.27 1.51 0.00
N ASN A 273 23.75 0.33 -0.30
CA ASN A 273 24.53 -0.91 -0.27
C ASN A 273 25.38 -1.05 -1.55
N ALA A 274 26.71 -0.99 -1.39
CA ALA A 274 27.63 -1.13 -2.53
C ALA A 274 27.54 -2.49 -3.23
N ASN A 275 27.15 -3.54 -2.50
CA ASN A 275 27.07 -4.90 -3.05
C ASN A 275 25.82 -5.15 -3.92
N THR A 276 24.83 -4.27 -3.88
CA THR A 276 23.57 -4.45 -4.63
C THR A 276 23.26 -3.28 -5.53
N ALA A 277 23.83 -2.09 -5.26
CA ALA A 277 23.54 -0.87 -6.00
C ALA A 277 23.97 -0.95 -7.47
N PRO A 278 23.18 -0.38 -8.40
CA PRO A 278 23.59 -0.18 -9.78
C PRO A 278 24.69 0.88 -9.89
N PRO A 279 25.50 0.87 -10.95
CA PRO A 279 26.64 1.78 -11.11
C PRO A 279 26.25 3.27 -11.11
N GLU A 280 25.07 3.61 -11.64
CA GLU A 280 24.54 4.96 -11.65
C GLU A 280 24.30 5.51 -10.24
N VAL A 281 23.77 4.67 -9.35
CA VAL A 281 23.54 5.04 -7.94
C VAL A 281 24.88 5.21 -7.20
N LEU A 282 25.84 4.32 -7.41
CA LEU A 282 27.17 4.45 -6.80
C LEU A 282 27.87 5.74 -7.26
N ALA A 283 27.87 6.01 -8.57
CA ALA A 283 28.45 7.23 -9.12
C ALA A 283 27.74 8.52 -8.64
N ALA A 284 26.44 8.44 -8.37
CA ALA A 284 25.70 9.58 -7.83
C ALA A 284 26.02 9.83 -6.35
N VAL A 285 26.09 8.76 -5.54
CA VAL A 285 26.25 8.84 -4.09
C VAL A 285 27.69 9.17 -3.68
N VAL A 286 28.69 8.67 -4.43
CA VAL A 286 30.11 8.88 -4.12
C VAL A 286 30.67 10.04 -4.97
N PRO A 287 30.90 11.24 -4.38
CA PRO A 287 31.46 12.36 -5.13
C PRO A 287 32.83 12.03 -5.70
N GLY A 288 33.05 12.37 -6.97
CA GLY A 288 34.31 12.10 -7.67
C GLY A 288 34.40 10.69 -8.31
N LEU A 289 33.45 9.82 -8.06
CA LEU A 289 33.36 8.52 -8.75
C LEU A 289 32.67 8.69 -10.11
N SER A 290 33.39 8.48 -11.19
CA SER A 290 32.81 8.52 -12.54
C SER A 290 31.94 7.29 -12.80
N LEU A 291 30.96 7.42 -13.71
CA LEU A 291 30.10 6.29 -14.10
C LEU A 291 30.92 5.12 -14.71
N GLY A 292 31.99 5.41 -15.44
CA GLY A 292 32.88 4.40 -15.99
C GLY A 292 33.59 3.57 -14.91
N GLN A 293 34.11 4.25 -13.87
CA GLN A 293 34.71 3.58 -12.72
C GLN A 293 33.68 2.78 -11.94
N ALA A 294 32.49 3.34 -11.71
CA ALA A 294 31.40 2.64 -11.03
C ALA A 294 30.99 1.36 -11.76
N ARG A 295 30.92 1.40 -13.11
CA ARG A 295 30.65 0.20 -13.93
C ARG A 295 31.74 -0.85 -13.78
N ALA A 296 33.01 -0.47 -13.89
CA ALA A 296 34.13 -1.40 -13.73
C ALA A 296 34.11 -2.11 -12.36
N ILE A 297 33.82 -1.37 -11.29
CA ILE A 297 33.73 -1.92 -9.93
C ILE A 297 32.52 -2.85 -9.78
N THR A 298 31.38 -2.47 -10.34
CA THR A 298 30.16 -3.30 -10.27
C THR A 298 30.30 -4.56 -11.12
N GLU A 299 31.02 -4.55 -12.22
CA GLU A 299 31.35 -5.73 -13.01
C GLU A 299 32.23 -6.70 -12.21
N GLN A 300 33.29 -6.23 -11.55
CA GLN A 300 34.12 -7.03 -10.68
C GLN A 300 33.33 -7.65 -9.52
N ARG A 301 32.47 -6.84 -8.89
CA ARG A 301 31.54 -7.29 -7.85
C ARG A 301 30.64 -8.42 -8.35
N ASN A 302 30.03 -8.25 -9.51
CA ASN A 302 29.10 -9.22 -10.11
C ASN A 302 29.82 -10.49 -10.56
N ALA A 303 31.13 -10.41 -10.87
CA ALA A 303 31.99 -11.55 -11.15
C ALA A 303 32.42 -12.33 -9.88
N GLY A 304 31.87 -11.99 -8.70
CA GLY A 304 32.10 -12.69 -7.43
C GLY A 304 33.06 -11.99 -6.46
N THR A 305 33.53 -10.80 -6.78
CA THR A 305 34.44 -10.03 -5.91
C THR A 305 33.68 -8.93 -5.16
N TRP A 306 32.78 -9.35 -4.25
CA TRP A 306 31.98 -8.42 -3.44
C TRP A 306 32.83 -7.64 -2.43
N PHE A 307 32.22 -6.59 -1.88
CA PHE A 307 32.85 -5.74 -0.85
C PHE A 307 32.53 -6.31 0.54
N ASN A 308 33.57 -6.52 1.36
CA ASN A 308 33.43 -7.04 2.71
C ASN A 308 32.95 -5.94 3.67
N ASP A 309 33.48 -4.74 3.50
CA ASP A 309 33.13 -3.55 4.25
C ASP A 309 33.32 -2.28 3.42
N ARG A 310 33.02 -1.12 4.00
CA ARG A 310 33.17 0.17 3.34
C ARG A 310 34.64 0.51 3.03
N ALA A 311 35.59 0.09 3.86
CA ALA A 311 37.01 0.35 3.62
C ALA A 311 37.50 -0.45 2.41
N ASP A 312 37.07 -1.70 2.26
CA ASP A 312 37.35 -2.52 1.09
C ASP A 312 36.79 -1.87 -0.18
N PHE A 313 35.54 -1.34 -0.15
CA PHE A 313 34.98 -0.58 -1.25
C PHE A 313 35.84 0.65 -1.58
N GLY A 314 36.21 1.47 -0.57
CA GLY A 314 37.03 2.66 -0.75
C GLY A 314 38.41 2.35 -1.35
N ASN A 315 39.08 1.33 -0.85
CA ASN A 315 40.40 0.89 -1.35
C ASN A 315 40.38 0.49 -2.81
N ARG A 316 39.26 -0.07 -3.30
CA ARG A 316 39.11 -0.49 -4.71
C ARG A 316 38.78 0.67 -5.65
N LEU A 317 38.41 1.84 -5.15
CA LEU A 317 38.20 3.03 -5.99
C LEU A 317 39.50 3.54 -6.62
N ALA A 318 40.65 3.11 -6.10
CA ALA A 318 41.98 3.50 -6.56
C ALA A 318 42.19 5.04 -6.70
N ASN A 319 41.41 5.81 -5.95
CA ASN A 319 41.49 7.27 -5.92
C ASN A 319 41.52 7.74 -4.44
N PRO A 320 42.68 8.19 -3.93
CA PRO A 320 42.85 8.61 -2.54
C PRO A 320 42.06 9.89 -2.17
N ASP A 321 41.64 10.66 -3.17
CA ASP A 321 40.88 11.91 -2.94
C ASP A 321 39.40 11.64 -2.63
N ILE A 322 38.91 10.39 -2.86
CA ILE A 322 37.53 10.03 -2.58
C ILE A 322 37.40 9.59 -1.11
N THR A 323 36.69 10.39 -0.34
CA THR A 323 36.34 10.05 1.04
C THR A 323 34.88 9.54 1.11
N ILE A 324 34.66 8.40 1.71
CA ILE A 324 33.36 7.74 1.84
C ILE A 324 32.94 7.71 3.30
N SER A 325 31.74 8.20 3.60
CA SER A 325 31.16 8.16 4.94
C SER A 325 30.21 6.96 5.14
N ASP A 326 29.97 6.60 6.42
CA ASP A 326 28.99 5.58 6.79
C ASP A 326 27.56 5.94 6.43
N SER A 327 27.29 7.24 6.24
CA SER A 327 25.97 7.70 5.79
C SER A 327 25.75 7.53 4.28
N GLN A 328 26.82 7.30 3.51
CA GLN A 328 26.75 7.15 2.06
C GLN A 328 26.70 5.68 1.63
N ILE A 329 27.62 4.87 2.14
CA ILE A 329 27.85 3.50 1.68
C ILE A 329 27.88 2.53 2.87
N VAL A 330 27.18 1.41 2.66
CA VAL A 330 27.18 0.21 3.52
C VAL A 330 27.36 -1.03 2.65
N THR A 331 27.61 -2.19 3.28
CA THR A 331 27.71 -3.50 2.60
C THR A 331 26.65 -4.49 3.07
N ALA A 332 25.78 -4.08 3.99
CA ALA A 332 24.67 -4.88 4.50
C ALA A 332 23.38 -4.06 4.49
N SER A 333 22.27 -4.71 4.16
CA SER A 333 20.96 -4.07 4.02
C SER A 333 19.98 -4.53 5.07
N LYS A 334 19.07 -3.62 5.43
CA LYS A 334 17.96 -3.85 6.36
C LYS A 334 16.60 -3.81 5.68
N TRP A 335 16.50 -3.31 4.44
CA TRP A 335 15.24 -3.03 3.77
C TRP A 335 15.12 -3.80 2.45
N PHE A 336 14.07 -4.61 2.36
CA PHE A 336 13.82 -5.47 1.21
C PHE A 336 12.40 -5.32 0.73
N MET A 337 12.23 -5.27 -0.59
CA MET A 337 10.92 -5.36 -1.23
C MET A 337 10.67 -6.81 -1.64
N VAL A 338 9.60 -7.39 -1.14
CA VAL A 338 9.11 -8.71 -1.55
C VAL A 338 7.94 -8.50 -2.50
N SER A 339 8.08 -8.97 -3.72
CA SER A 339 7.03 -8.94 -4.73
C SER A 339 6.65 -10.35 -5.11
N GLY A 340 5.36 -10.63 -5.21
CA GLY A 340 4.85 -11.93 -5.63
C GLY A 340 3.59 -11.80 -6.45
N THR A 341 3.42 -12.71 -7.41
CA THR A 341 2.21 -12.83 -8.23
C THR A 341 1.74 -14.28 -8.20
N VAL A 342 0.47 -14.47 -7.98
CA VAL A 342 -0.19 -15.79 -8.10
C VAL A 342 -1.26 -15.69 -9.16
N THR A 343 -1.18 -16.59 -10.13
CA THR A 343 -2.23 -16.80 -11.13
C THR A 343 -2.92 -18.13 -10.86
N LEU A 344 -4.21 -18.09 -10.60
CA LEU A 344 -5.05 -19.26 -10.40
C LEU A 344 -6.27 -19.16 -11.32
N GLU A 345 -6.33 -20.02 -12.33
CA GLU A 345 -7.36 -19.97 -13.38
C GLU A 345 -7.43 -18.60 -14.08
N ARG A 346 -8.47 -17.81 -13.77
CA ARG A 346 -8.68 -16.47 -14.33
C ARG A 346 -8.33 -15.35 -13.36
N ALA A 347 -8.02 -15.69 -12.10
CA ALA A 347 -7.66 -14.72 -11.08
C ALA A 347 -6.14 -14.55 -11.05
N ALA A 348 -5.67 -13.33 -11.19
CA ALA A 348 -4.29 -12.95 -10.93
C ALA A 348 -4.28 -11.96 -9.76
N VAL A 349 -3.44 -12.20 -8.78
CA VAL A 349 -3.26 -11.31 -7.62
C VAL A 349 -1.77 -11.05 -7.48
N THR A 350 -1.41 -9.79 -7.38
CA THR A 350 -0.03 -9.34 -7.12
C THR A 350 0.06 -8.71 -5.74
N MET A 351 1.11 -8.99 -5.02
CA MET A 351 1.39 -8.43 -3.72
C MET A 351 2.80 -7.84 -3.69
N GLN A 352 2.94 -6.69 -3.06
CA GLN A 352 4.21 -6.08 -2.70
C GLN A 352 4.24 -5.83 -1.20
N ALA A 353 5.37 -6.13 -0.57
CA ALA A 353 5.57 -5.92 0.85
C ALA A 353 6.97 -5.40 1.15
N LEU A 354 7.05 -4.31 1.90
CA LEU A 354 8.33 -3.82 2.42
C LEU A 354 8.65 -4.56 3.71
N VAL A 355 9.78 -5.23 3.74
CA VAL A 355 10.25 -6.02 4.87
C VAL A 355 11.47 -5.34 5.49
N SER A 356 11.43 -5.13 6.80
CA SER A 356 12.56 -4.68 7.59
C SER A 356 13.29 -5.87 8.22
N ARG A 357 14.61 -5.93 8.01
CA ARG A 357 15.54 -6.88 8.63
C ARG A 357 16.39 -6.21 9.72
N ALA A 358 15.92 -5.11 10.31
CA ALA A 358 16.62 -4.43 11.40
C ALA A 358 16.88 -5.38 12.59
N ASN A 359 15.95 -6.31 12.84
CA ASN A 359 16.17 -7.46 13.70
C ASN A 359 16.43 -8.70 12.84
N ALA A 360 17.69 -9.16 12.81
CA ALA A 360 18.12 -10.32 12.02
C ALA A 360 17.33 -11.60 12.35
N ASN A 361 16.90 -11.77 13.61
CA ASN A 361 16.17 -12.98 14.04
C ASN A 361 14.68 -12.94 13.68
N SER A 362 14.11 -11.76 13.42
CA SER A 362 12.69 -11.59 13.15
C SER A 362 12.44 -10.46 12.14
N PRO A 363 12.63 -10.70 10.82
CA PRO A 363 12.26 -9.74 9.80
C PRO A 363 10.76 -9.40 9.91
N THR A 364 10.42 -8.10 9.87
CA THR A 364 9.06 -7.60 10.06
C THR A 364 8.52 -6.96 8.78
N VAL A 365 7.24 -7.18 8.51
CA VAL A 365 6.55 -6.51 7.42
C VAL A 365 6.13 -5.12 7.89
N VAL A 366 6.60 -4.09 7.20
CA VAL A 366 6.28 -2.69 7.52
C VAL A 366 4.98 -2.26 6.87
N TRP A 367 4.82 -2.62 5.62
CA TRP A 367 3.57 -2.46 4.89
C TRP A 367 3.46 -3.53 3.80
N LYS A 368 2.23 -3.82 3.41
CA LYS A 368 1.92 -4.63 2.23
C LYS A 368 0.78 -3.99 1.44
N ARG A 369 0.82 -4.11 0.14
CA ARG A 369 -0.28 -3.76 -0.76
C ARG A 369 -0.52 -4.87 -1.76
N GLU A 370 -1.77 -5.04 -2.12
CA GLU A 370 -2.22 -5.97 -3.14
C GLU A 370 -2.71 -5.17 -4.34
N THR A 371 -2.39 -5.65 -5.54
CA THR A 371 -2.86 -5.08 -6.81
C THR A 371 -3.52 -6.22 -7.59
N ASN A 372 -4.68 -5.96 -8.13
CA ASN A 372 -5.47 -6.92 -8.93
C ASN A 372 -5.25 -6.68 -10.41
#